data_eac70f6322bb035b2503d92493b43203
#
_entry.id   eac70f6322bb035b2503d92493b43203
#
_cell.length_a   1.000
_cell.length_b   1.000
_cell.length_c   1.000
_cell.angle_alpha   90.00
_cell.angle_beta   90.00
_cell.angle_gamma   90.00
#
_symmetry.space_group_name_H-M   'P 1'
#
loop_
_entity.id
_entity.type
_entity.pdbx_description
1 polymer ?
#
loop_
_entity_poly.entity_id
_entity_poly.type
_entity_poly.pdbx_seq_one_letter_code
_entity_poly.pdbx_strand_id
1 'polypeptide(L)'
;MKVLLYSEGLKAIGKSGLGKAINHQIKALESQNISYTLNPNDDYDILHINTYFPKSYFFAKKAKKNGKKIVYHAHSTEEDYKNGFIFAKLTSKLFKKWLIKCYSLGDVIVTPTPYSKRLLKGYKGLENKTI
;
A
#
# COMPACT_ATOMS: atom_id res chain seq x y z
N MET A 1 2.80 9.15 -18.71
CA MET A 1 2.35 8.50 -17.47
C MET A 1 3.47 8.53 -16.46
N LYS A 2 3.21 9.06 -15.28
CA LYS A 2 4.19 9.18 -14.18
C LYS A 2 3.64 8.57 -12.90
N VAL A 3 4.44 7.78 -12.21
CA VAL A 3 4.06 7.07 -10.97
C VAL A 3 4.68 7.79 -9.77
N LEU A 4 3.88 8.16 -8.78
CA LEU A 4 4.37 8.55 -7.46
C LEU A 4 4.47 7.30 -6.59
N LEU A 5 5.69 6.91 -6.21
CA LEU A 5 5.93 5.91 -5.18
C LEU A 5 5.90 6.59 -3.82
N TYR A 6 4.81 6.39 -3.08
CA TYR A 6 4.59 7.06 -1.78
C TYR A 6 4.72 6.10 -0.62
N SER A 7 5.46 6.54 0.39
CA SER A 7 5.56 5.86 1.67
C SER A 7 5.68 6.89 2.78
N GLU A 8 4.76 6.85 3.74
CA GLU A 8 4.83 7.71 4.92
C GLU A 8 6.08 7.35 5.73
N GLY A 9 6.90 8.35 6.06
CA GLY A 9 8.12 8.15 6.83
C GLY A 9 9.27 7.50 6.05
N LEU A 10 9.30 7.60 4.72
CA LEU A 10 10.32 6.98 3.86
C LEU A 10 11.77 7.23 4.33
N LYS A 11 12.06 8.44 4.81
CA LYS A 11 13.40 8.80 5.33
C LYS A 11 13.82 7.96 6.53
N ALA A 12 12.88 7.57 7.39
CA ALA A 12 13.13 6.77 8.58
C ALA A 12 13.21 5.26 8.30
N ILE A 13 12.54 4.79 7.23
CA ILE A 13 12.40 3.36 6.91
C ILE A 13 13.32 2.88 5.78
N GLY A 14 14.21 3.74 5.27
CA GLY A 14 15.06 3.42 4.10
C GLY A 14 15.91 2.15 4.25
N LYS A 15 16.31 1.78 5.47
CA LYS A 15 17.05 0.54 5.76
C LYS A 15 16.17 -0.66 6.14
N SER A 16 14.85 -0.48 6.20
CA SER A 16 13.88 -1.53 6.53
C SER A 16 13.51 -2.41 5.32
N GLY A 17 12.75 -3.48 5.57
CA GLY A 17 12.18 -4.31 4.51
C GLY A 17 11.31 -3.51 3.52
N LEU A 18 10.60 -2.49 4.01
CA LEU A 18 9.81 -1.60 3.17
C LEU A 18 10.69 -0.73 2.26
N GLY A 19 11.83 -0.23 2.76
CA GLY A 19 12.80 0.49 1.94
C GLY A 19 13.36 -0.37 0.81
N LYS A 20 13.65 -1.65 1.08
CA LYS A 20 14.07 -2.62 0.05
C LYS A 20 12.96 -2.84 -0.99
N ALA A 21 11.70 -2.97 -0.56
CA ALA A 21 10.57 -3.14 -1.46
C ALA A 21 10.41 -1.94 -2.41
N ILE A 22 10.56 -0.72 -1.91
CA ILE A 22 10.53 0.51 -2.73
C ILE A 22 11.66 0.52 -3.76
N ASN A 23 12.87 0.14 -3.36
CA ASN A 23 14.00 0.02 -4.30
C ASN A 23 13.74 -1.01 -5.41
N HIS A 24 13.08 -2.12 -5.10
CA HIS A 24 12.65 -3.09 -6.12
C HIS A 24 11.59 -2.50 -7.06
N GLN A 25 10.65 -1.73 -6.53
CA GLN A 25 9.64 -1.04 -7.34
C GLN A 25 10.28 -0.01 -8.29
N ILE A 26 11.25 0.76 -7.80
CA ILE A 26 12.02 1.71 -8.62
C ILE A 26 12.70 0.99 -9.79
N LYS A 27 13.47 -0.08 -9.51
CA LYS A 27 14.13 -0.88 -10.54
C LYS A 27 13.14 -1.46 -11.54
N ALA A 28 11.97 -1.91 -11.08
CA ALA A 28 10.93 -2.43 -11.97
C ALA A 28 10.37 -1.34 -12.91
N LEU A 29 10.12 -0.13 -12.40
CA LEU A 29 9.66 1.00 -13.21
C LEU A 29 10.74 1.43 -14.23
N GLU A 30 11.98 1.51 -13.80
CA GLU A 30 13.14 1.85 -14.67
C GLU A 30 13.31 0.82 -15.80
N SER A 31 13.21 -0.48 -15.49
CA SER A 31 13.32 -1.55 -16.48
C SER A 31 12.22 -1.52 -17.56
N GLN A 32 11.09 -0.91 -17.26
CA GLN A 32 9.96 -0.72 -18.18
C GLN A 32 9.90 0.69 -18.77
N ASN A 33 10.91 1.52 -18.55
CA ASN A 33 10.97 2.93 -18.98
C ASN A 33 9.74 3.74 -18.50
N ILE A 34 9.23 3.45 -17.30
CA ILE A 34 8.11 4.18 -16.70
C ILE A 34 8.66 5.29 -15.82
N SER A 35 8.25 6.53 -16.09
CA SER A 35 8.64 7.69 -15.28
C SER A 35 8.06 7.58 -13.88
N TYR A 36 8.84 7.94 -12.87
CA TYR A 36 8.40 7.94 -11.47
C TYR A 36 8.93 9.16 -10.70
N THR A 37 8.36 9.39 -9.53
CA THR A 37 8.85 10.36 -8.55
C THR A 37 8.64 9.81 -7.13
N LEU A 38 9.45 10.29 -6.20
CA LEU A 38 9.31 10.06 -4.75
C LEU A 38 8.81 11.31 -4.03
N ASN A 39 8.69 12.42 -4.74
CA ASN A 39 8.25 13.70 -4.17
C ASN A 39 6.72 13.84 -4.31
N PRO A 40 5.96 13.89 -3.21
CA PRO A 40 4.50 14.00 -3.25
C PRO A 40 3.98 15.33 -3.80
N ASN A 41 4.86 16.33 -3.98
CA ASN A 41 4.51 17.64 -4.55
C ASN A 41 4.64 17.68 -6.07
N ASP A 42 5.24 16.67 -6.68
CA ASP A 42 5.34 16.57 -8.13
C ASP A 42 4.00 16.16 -8.75
N ASP A 43 3.83 16.47 -10.03
CA ASP A 43 2.72 15.92 -10.80
C ASP A 43 2.90 14.42 -11.03
N TYR A 44 1.80 13.67 -10.94
CA TYR A 44 1.74 12.24 -11.21
C TYR A 44 0.34 11.82 -11.69
N ASP A 45 0.27 10.69 -12.34
CA ASP A 45 -0.98 10.10 -12.84
C ASP A 45 -1.46 8.96 -11.92
N ILE A 46 -0.50 8.20 -11.41
CA ILE A 46 -0.74 7.01 -10.57
C ILE A 46 -0.08 7.22 -9.21
N LEU A 47 -0.81 7.01 -8.14
CA LEU A 47 -0.29 6.90 -6.79
C LEU A 47 -0.07 5.43 -6.44
N HIS A 48 1.19 5.01 -6.30
CA HIS A 48 1.56 3.71 -5.76
C HIS A 48 1.93 3.88 -4.28
N ILE A 49 1.02 3.49 -3.40
CA ILE A 49 1.12 3.74 -1.97
C ILE A 49 1.54 2.47 -1.23
N ASN A 50 2.52 2.60 -0.34
CA ASN A 50 3.19 1.47 0.34
C ASN A 50 2.91 1.38 1.84
N THR A 51 2.21 2.36 2.41
CA THR A 51 1.94 2.43 3.84
C THR A 51 0.45 2.62 4.14
N TYR A 52 0.02 2.14 5.31
CA TYR A 52 -1.36 2.19 5.77
C TYR A 52 -1.56 3.13 6.99
N PHE A 53 -0.63 4.05 7.23
CA PHE A 53 -0.75 5.02 8.30
C PHE A 53 -1.79 6.12 7.98
N PRO A 54 -2.28 6.88 8.97
CA PRO A 54 -3.33 7.87 8.76
C PRO A 54 -3.05 8.89 7.65
N LYS A 55 -1.81 9.42 7.58
CA LYS A 55 -1.44 10.37 6.50
C LYS A 55 -1.52 9.70 5.13
N SER A 56 -1.08 8.45 5.01
CA SER A 56 -1.18 7.65 3.78
C SER A 56 -2.63 7.49 3.33
N TYR A 57 -3.53 7.19 4.27
CA TYR A 57 -4.95 7.07 3.99
C TYR A 57 -5.56 8.36 3.45
N PHE A 58 -5.32 9.48 4.14
CA PHE A 58 -5.86 10.77 3.72
C PHE A 58 -5.25 11.26 2.40
N PHE A 59 -3.96 10.98 2.18
CA PHE A 59 -3.30 11.30 0.93
C PHE A 59 -3.89 10.51 -0.25
N ALA A 60 -4.08 9.19 -0.09
CA ALA A 60 -4.73 8.35 -1.09
C ALA A 60 -6.17 8.80 -1.37
N LYS A 61 -6.92 9.14 -0.32
CA LYS A 61 -8.30 9.66 -0.46
C LYS A 61 -8.35 10.96 -1.26
N LYS A 62 -7.43 11.90 -0.98
CA LYS A 62 -7.29 13.15 -1.74
C LYS A 62 -6.91 12.89 -3.19
N ALA A 63 -5.93 12.02 -3.44
CA ALA A 63 -5.51 11.67 -4.80
C ALA A 63 -6.67 11.06 -5.60
N LYS A 64 -7.42 10.15 -5.00
CA LYS A 64 -8.61 9.55 -5.63
C LYS A 64 -9.68 10.59 -5.96
N LYS A 65 -9.95 11.54 -5.05
CA LYS A 65 -10.88 12.65 -5.31
C LYS A 65 -10.43 13.52 -6.48
N ASN A 66 -9.12 13.63 -6.70
CA ASN A 66 -8.52 14.39 -7.81
C ASN A 66 -8.38 13.54 -9.10
N GLY A 67 -9.07 12.41 -9.20
CA GLY A 67 -9.09 11.56 -10.39
C GLY A 67 -7.82 10.72 -10.62
N LYS A 68 -6.88 10.68 -9.66
CA LYS A 68 -5.67 9.87 -9.78
C LYS A 68 -5.99 8.38 -9.59
N LYS A 69 -5.30 7.51 -10.31
CA LYS A 69 -5.38 6.06 -10.12
C LYS A 69 -4.54 5.65 -8.91
N ILE A 70 -5.05 4.69 -8.13
CA ILE A 70 -4.40 4.24 -6.89
C ILE A 70 -3.99 2.78 -7.03
N VAL A 71 -2.70 2.51 -6.90
CA VAL A 71 -2.15 1.17 -6.66
C VAL A 71 -1.80 1.09 -5.17
N TYR A 72 -2.45 0.22 -4.44
CA TYR A 72 -2.16 0.02 -3.02
C TYR A 72 -1.31 -1.23 -2.82
N HIS A 73 -0.08 -1.06 -2.33
CA HIS A 73 0.80 -2.18 -2.03
C HIS A 73 0.54 -2.66 -0.59
N ALA A 74 -0.11 -3.81 -0.47
CA ALA A 74 -0.51 -4.40 0.80
C ALA A 74 0.63 -5.23 1.39
N HIS A 75 1.48 -4.59 2.18
CA HIS A 75 2.61 -5.23 2.87
C HIS A 75 2.21 -5.94 4.17
N SER A 76 1.00 -5.72 4.67
CA SER A 76 0.54 -6.26 5.96
C SER A 76 -0.85 -6.86 5.86
N THR A 77 -1.06 -7.90 6.65
CA THR A 77 -2.34 -8.58 6.85
C THR A 77 -2.71 -8.59 8.33
N GLU A 78 -3.96 -8.97 8.66
CA GLU A 78 -4.37 -9.19 10.06
C GLU A 78 -3.54 -10.30 10.71
N GLU A 79 -3.21 -11.32 9.93
CA GLU A 79 -2.46 -12.49 10.37
C GLU A 79 -1.02 -12.12 10.75
N ASP A 80 -0.36 -11.25 9.98
CA ASP A 80 0.96 -10.72 10.32
C ASP A 80 0.94 -9.96 11.64
N TYR A 81 -0.10 -9.13 11.85
CA TYR A 81 -0.28 -8.38 13.08
C TYR A 81 -0.51 -9.30 14.28
N LYS A 82 -1.35 -10.33 14.14
CA LYS A 82 -1.62 -11.31 15.22
C LYS A 82 -0.37 -12.04 15.68
N ASN A 83 0.54 -12.32 14.76
CA ASN A 83 1.77 -13.07 15.03
C ASN A 83 2.90 -12.18 15.57
N GLY A 84 2.79 -10.86 15.41
CA GLY A 84 3.84 -9.90 15.75
C GLY A 84 3.74 -9.26 17.14
N PHE A 85 2.57 -9.30 17.82
CA PHE A 85 2.33 -8.55 19.06
C PHE A 85 1.56 -9.35 20.11
N ILE A 86 2.00 -9.24 21.37
CA ILE A 86 1.43 -10.01 22.52
C ILE A 86 -0.06 -9.72 22.74
N PHE A 87 -0.53 -8.48 22.54
CA PHE A 87 -1.94 -8.09 22.68
C PHE A 87 -2.72 -8.04 21.35
N ALA A 88 -2.14 -8.57 20.29
CA ALA A 88 -2.67 -8.45 18.93
C ALA A 88 -4.02 -9.13 18.73
N LYS A 89 -4.32 -10.21 19.49
CA LYS A 89 -5.59 -10.93 19.35
C LYS A 89 -6.81 -10.06 19.67
N LEU A 90 -6.69 -9.13 20.63
CA LEU A 90 -7.79 -8.25 21.04
C LEU A 90 -8.01 -7.11 20.02
N THR A 91 -6.93 -6.57 19.44
CA THR A 91 -6.96 -5.41 18.54
C THR A 91 -6.93 -5.78 17.05
N SER A 92 -6.68 -7.06 16.71
CA SER A 92 -6.52 -7.51 15.33
C SER A 92 -7.74 -7.23 14.45
N LYS A 93 -8.96 -7.39 15.00
CA LYS A 93 -10.20 -7.09 14.26
C LYS A 93 -10.34 -5.61 13.90
N LEU A 94 -9.90 -4.69 14.78
CA LEU A 94 -9.89 -3.25 14.51
C LEU A 94 -8.81 -2.93 13.47
N PHE A 95 -7.64 -3.53 13.59
CA PHE A 95 -6.56 -3.39 12.63
C PHE A 95 -6.97 -3.91 11.24
N LYS A 96 -7.64 -5.08 11.17
CA LYS A 96 -8.20 -5.59 9.92
C LYS A 96 -9.18 -4.61 9.27
N LYS A 97 -10.11 -4.05 10.05
CA LYS A 97 -11.06 -3.04 9.54
C LYS A 97 -10.32 -1.82 8.99
N TRP A 98 -9.26 -1.39 9.66
CA TRP A 98 -8.43 -0.29 9.19
C TRP A 98 -7.71 -0.63 7.89
N LEU A 99 -7.09 -1.81 7.78
CA LEU A 99 -6.45 -2.27 6.55
C LEU A 99 -7.45 -2.34 5.38
N ILE A 100 -8.64 -2.91 5.60
CA ILE A 100 -9.69 -2.96 4.59
C ILE A 100 -10.04 -1.53 4.12
N LYS A 101 -10.20 -0.59 5.05
CA LYS A 101 -10.50 0.81 4.75
C LYS A 101 -9.41 1.45 3.90
N CYS A 102 -8.13 1.19 4.21
CA CYS A 102 -7.01 1.68 3.42
C CYS A 102 -6.96 1.03 2.03
N TYR A 103 -6.96 -0.29 1.98
CA TYR A 103 -6.80 -1.04 0.73
C TYR A 103 -7.99 -0.87 -0.23
N SER A 104 -9.19 -0.63 0.29
CA SER A 104 -10.36 -0.34 -0.54
C SER A 104 -10.24 0.95 -1.37
N LEU A 105 -9.33 1.85 -1.02
CA LEU A 105 -9.02 3.02 -1.83
C LEU A 105 -8.29 2.65 -3.13
N GLY A 106 -7.57 1.54 -3.16
CA GLY A 106 -6.87 1.07 -4.34
C GLY A 106 -7.82 0.72 -5.49
N ASP A 107 -7.49 1.15 -6.69
CA ASP A 107 -8.10 0.62 -7.92
C ASP A 107 -7.52 -0.77 -8.21
N VAL A 108 -6.24 -0.96 -7.86
CA VAL A 108 -5.53 -2.24 -7.84
C VAL A 108 -4.83 -2.40 -6.50
N ILE A 109 -4.84 -3.62 -5.97
CA ILE A 109 -4.07 -4.01 -4.78
C ILE A 109 -2.96 -4.96 -5.22
N VAL A 110 -1.73 -4.68 -4.82
CA VAL A 110 -0.57 -5.54 -5.06
C VAL A 110 -0.15 -6.17 -3.74
N THR A 111 0.18 -7.44 -3.74
CA THR A 111 0.65 -8.18 -2.57
C THR A 111 1.99 -8.84 -2.86
N PRO A 112 2.88 -8.97 -1.84
CA PRO A 112 4.20 -9.57 -2.05
C PRO A 112 4.18 -11.07 -2.29
N THR A 113 3.11 -11.77 -1.88
CA THR A 113 3.03 -13.24 -1.97
C THR A 113 1.65 -13.74 -2.38
N PRO A 114 1.56 -14.94 -3.02
CA PRO A 114 0.29 -15.61 -3.28
C PRO A 114 -0.51 -15.89 -1.99
N TYR A 115 0.18 -16.11 -0.87
CA TYR A 115 -0.45 -16.31 0.43
C TYR A 115 -1.21 -15.06 0.89
N SER A 116 -0.56 -13.90 0.90
CA SER A 116 -1.19 -12.61 1.25
C SER A 116 -2.36 -12.30 0.31
N LYS A 117 -2.22 -12.60 -0.98
CA LYS A 117 -3.30 -12.45 -1.95
C LYS A 117 -4.53 -13.28 -1.57
N ARG A 118 -4.35 -14.56 -1.21
CA ARG A 118 -5.47 -15.43 -0.78
C ARG A 118 -6.15 -14.89 0.48
N LEU A 119 -5.37 -14.41 1.46
CA LEU A 119 -5.91 -13.82 2.68
C LEU A 119 -6.76 -12.58 2.38
N LEU A 120 -6.23 -11.64 1.60
CA LEU A 120 -6.95 -10.40 1.27
C LEU A 120 -8.21 -10.64 0.44
N LYS A 121 -8.22 -11.63 -0.46
CA LYS A 121 -9.43 -12.06 -1.19
C LYS A 121 -10.53 -12.56 -0.25
N GLY A 122 -10.18 -13.12 0.89
CA GLY A 122 -11.12 -13.53 1.93
C GLY A 122 -11.62 -12.40 2.83
N TYR A 123 -11.09 -11.19 2.68
CA TYR A 123 -11.54 -10.06 3.50
C TYR A 123 -12.83 -9.45 2.96
N LYS A 124 -13.90 -9.51 3.78
CA LYS A 124 -15.17 -8.87 3.45
C LYS A 124 -14.96 -7.35 3.25
N GLY A 125 -15.28 -6.88 2.06
CA GLY A 125 -15.03 -5.49 1.61
C GLY A 125 -13.91 -5.35 0.57
N LEU A 126 -13.17 -6.43 0.27
CA LEU A 126 -12.16 -6.48 -0.80
C LEU A 126 -12.48 -7.50 -1.90
N GLU A 127 -13.64 -8.16 -1.83
CA GLU A 127 -14.03 -9.27 -2.72
C GLU A 127 -14.01 -8.87 -4.21
N ASN A 128 -14.42 -7.63 -4.50
CA ASN A 128 -14.52 -7.10 -5.86
C ASN A 128 -13.27 -6.32 -6.29
N LYS A 129 -12.19 -6.38 -5.51
CA LYS A 129 -10.94 -5.70 -5.85
C LYS A 129 -10.05 -6.56 -6.71
N THR A 130 -9.38 -5.93 -7.67
CA THR A 130 -8.27 -6.56 -8.38
C THR A 130 -7.07 -6.66 -7.43
N ILE A 131 -6.65 -7.90 -7.11
CA ILE A 131 -5.53 -8.20 -6.22
C ILE A 131 -4.54 -9.10 -6.95
#